data_f22bcd8f8e52b7f7211187da79f75cba
#
_entry.id   f22bcd8f8e52b7f7211187da79f75cba
#
_cell.length_a   1.000
_cell.length_b   1.000
_cell.length_c   1.000
_cell.angle_alpha   90.00
_cell.angle_beta   90.00
_cell.angle_gamma   90.00
#
_symmetry.space_group_name_H-M   'P 1'
#
loop_
_entity.id
_entity.type
_entity.pdbx_description
1 polymer ?
#
loop_
_entity_poly.entity_id
_entity_poly.type
_entity_poly.pdbx_seq_one_letter_code
_entity_poly.pdbx_strand_id
1 'polypeptide(L)'
;PAPSVDEERDALALLASRCPDRPLWALKRELSRLQCPEEILSRPFKTLSHGERTKVLLASLFLEEDVFALIDEPTDHLDAEARAAVVAYLRSKRGFILVSHDRTLLDDCVDHILALNRSGVELQKGNFSSWFRNRELQDGMERDLNEKLEREIGRMKEASQRTAEWSDRVERSKRGALDKGFVGHKAAKMMKRSKNLESRRQAA
;
A
#
# COMPACT_ATOMS: atom_id res chain seq x y z
N PRO A 1 2.43 -21.75 9.80
CA PRO A 1 2.22 -22.54 11.00
C PRO A 1 3.50 -23.33 11.26
N ALA A 2 4.18 -23.07 12.41
CA ALA A 2 5.32 -23.86 12.83
C ALA A 2 4.88 -25.30 13.07
N PRO A 3 5.69 -26.32 12.70
CA PRO A 3 5.30 -27.71 12.90
C PRO A 3 5.19 -28.03 14.40
N SER A 4 4.14 -28.74 14.77
CA SER A 4 3.74 -29.11 16.12
C SER A 4 4.78 -29.88 16.95
N VAL A 5 5.86 -30.32 16.35
CA VAL A 5 6.96 -31.09 17.03
C VAL A 5 7.90 -30.17 17.83
N ASP A 6 7.97 -28.87 17.51
CA ASP A 6 8.87 -27.93 18.17
C ASP A 6 8.29 -27.33 19.47
N GLU A 7 6.99 -27.44 19.69
CA GLU A 7 6.34 -26.80 20.85
C GLU A 7 6.65 -27.47 22.19
N GLU A 8 7.03 -28.73 22.21
CA GLU A 8 7.37 -29.46 23.44
C GLU A 8 8.84 -29.31 23.89
N ARG A 9 9.68 -28.76 22.99
CA ARG A 9 11.09 -28.53 23.32
C ARG A 9 11.24 -27.26 24.16
N ASP A 10 12.30 -27.23 24.97
CA ASP A 10 12.71 -26.00 25.64
C ASP A 10 13.05 -24.91 24.62
N ALA A 11 12.81 -23.65 24.97
CA ALA A 11 13.10 -22.52 24.09
C ALA A 11 14.58 -22.52 23.65
N LEU A 12 15.50 -22.94 24.53
CA LEU A 12 16.91 -23.09 24.20
C LEU A 12 17.16 -24.18 23.15
N ALA A 13 16.52 -25.34 23.28
CA ALA A 13 16.67 -26.44 22.31
C ALA A 13 16.08 -26.06 20.92
N LEU A 14 14.98 -25.33 20.91
CA LEU A 14 14.40 -24.81 19.70
C LEU A 14 15.36 -23.83 18.98
N LEU A 15 15.94 -22.90 19.73
CA LEU A 15 16.88 -21.92 19.19
C LEU A 15 18.19 -22.56 18.72
N ALA A 16 18.72 -23.51 19.49
CA ALA A 16 19.91 -24.27 19.11
C ALA A 16 19.70 -25.08 17.83
N SER A 17 18.50 -25.62 17.61
CA SER A 17 18.18 -26.34 16.37
C SER A 17 18.08 -25.43 15.13
N ARG A 18 17.68 -24.18 15.32
CA ARG A 18 17.58 -23.18 14.22
C ARG A 18 18.92 -22.53 13.90
N CYS A 19 19.75 -22.29 14.91
CA CYS A 19 21.02 -21.60 14.79
C CYS A 19 22.15 -22.44 15.43
N PRO A 20 22.49 -23.65 14.89
CA PRO A 20 23.40 -24.61 15.53
C PRO A 20 24.82 -24.06 15.68
N ASP A 21 25.25 -23.20 14.77
CA ASP A 21 26.62 -22.65 14.74
C ASP A 21 26.78 -21.39 15.60
N ARG A 22 25.73 -20.95 16.30
CA ARG A 22 25.77 -19.73 17.09
C ARG A 22 26.05 -20.01 18.57
N PRO A 23 27.00 -19.27 19.16
CA PRO A 23 27.32 -19.46 20.58
C PRO A 23 26.17 -18.96 21.46
N LEU A 24 25.93 -19.63 22.56
CA LEU A 24 24.86 -19.35 23.52
C LEU A 24 24.88 -17.87 24.02
N TRP A 25 26.05 -17.28 24.16
CA TRP A 25 26.17 -15.89 24.59
C TRP A 25 25.56 -14.91 23.59
N ALA A 26 25.64 -15.22 22.29
CA ALA A 26 25.03 -14.36 21.25
C ALA A 26 23.50 -14.36 21.37
N LEU A 27 22.90 -15.54 21.61
CA LEU A 27 21.49 -15.66 21.87
C LEU A 27 21.04 -14.90 23.13
N LYS A 28 21.76 -15.09 24.24
CA LYS A 28 21.49 -14.37 25.49
C LYS A 28 21.57 -12.85 25.30
N ARG A 29 22.52 -12.38 24.52
CA ARG A 29 22.64 -10.97 24.17
C ARG A 29 21.41 -10.44 23.40
N GLU A 30 20.91 -11.19 22.42
CA GLU A 30 19.73 -10.76 21.67
C GLU A 30 18.45 -10.76 22.54
N LEU A 31 18.30 -11.78 23.41
CA LEU A 31 17.20 -11.82 24.39
C LEU A 31 17.27 -10.67 25.41
N SER A 32 18.47 -10.36 25.90
CA SER A 32 18.67 -9.22 26.81
C SER A 32 18.25 -7.88 26.15
N ARG A 33 18.56 -7.69 24.86
CA ARG A 33 18.12 -6.52 24.09
C ARG A 33 16.59 -6.45 23.93
N LEU A 34 15.93 -7.60 23.92
CA LEU A 34 14.47 -7.72 23.89
C LEU A 34 13.85 -7.66 25.31
N GLN A 35 14.66 -7.35 26.33
CA GLN A 35 14.22 -7.35 27.74
C GLN A 35 13.53 -8.65 28.13
N CYS A 36 14.13 -9.76 27.74
CA CYS A 36 13.61 -11.09 27.99
C CYS A 36 14.47 -11.77 29.02
N PRO A 37 13.92 -12.24 30.17
CA PRO A 37 14.70 -12.90 31.20
C PRO A 37 15.29 -14.23 30.71
N GLU A 38 16.50 -14.56 31.13
CA GLU A 38 17.19 -15.78 30.69
C GLU A 38 16.47 -17.07 31.08
N GLU A 39 15.66 -17.02 32.14
CA GLU A 39 14.90 -18.17 32.68
C GLU A 39 13.93 -18.76 31.64
N ILE A 40 13.49 -17.98 30.64
CA ILE A 40 12.61 -18.48 29.59
C ILE A 40 13.29 -19.56 28.74
N LEU A 41 14.63 -19.57 28.67
CA LEU A 41 15.38 -20.52 27.86
C LEU A 41 15.24 -21.98 28.36
N SER A 42 15.01 -22.15 29.66
CA SER A 42 14.82 -23.48 30.29
C SER A 42 13.34 -23.90 30.33
N ARG A 43 12.42 -23.07 29.86
CA ARG A 43 10.99 -23.38 29.84
C ARG A 43 10.58 -23.99 28.51
N PRO A 44 9.64 -24.97 28.49
CA PRO A 44 9.05 -25.47 27.26
C PRO A 44 8.41 -24.32 26.46
N PHE A 45 8.67 -24.26 25.15
CA PHE A 45 8.21 -23.15 24.30
C PHE A 45 6.70 -22.95 24.37
N LYS A 46 5.93 -24.04 24.49
CA LYS A 46 4.46 -24.00 24.64
C LYS A 46 3.97 -23.29 25.92
N THR A 47 4.82 -23.20 26.97
CA THR A 47 4.45 -22.54 28.22
C THR A 47 4.75 -21.05 28.25
N LEU A 48 5.45 -20.56 27.24
CA LEU A 48 5.76 -19.14 27.11
C LEU A 48 4.51 -18.35 26.74
N SER A 49 4.39 -17.14 27.26
CA SER A 49 3.40 -16.18 26.82
C SER A 49 3.60 -15.84 25.34
N HIS A 50 2.58 -15.29 24.70
CA HIS A 50 2.67 -14.89 23.29
C HIS A 50 3.82 -13.89 23.05
N GLY A 51 3.97 -12.90 23.92
CA GLY A 51 5.05 -11.92 23.87
C GLY A 51 6.44 -12.55 24.05
N GLU A 52 6.61 -13.49 25.00
CA GLU A 52 7.86 -14.21 25.20
C GLU A 52 8.20 -15.05 23.95
N ARG A 53 7.23 -15.74 23.35
CA ARG A 53 7.43 -16.49 22.09
C ARG A 53 7.88 -15.59 20.96
N THR A 54 7.21 -14.45 20.76
CA THR A 54 7.57 -13.46 19.74
C THR A 54 8.99 -12.96 19.92
N LYS A 55 9.40 -12.63 21.16
CA LYS A 55 10.75 -12.19 21.47
C LYS A 55 11.79 -13.28 21.18
N VAL A 56 11.52 -14.55 21.55
CA VAL A 56 12.39 -15.69 21.27
C VAL A 56 12.56 -15.90 19.76
N LEU A 57 11.46 -15.83 19.01
CA LEU A 57 11.50 -15.99 17.55
C LEU A 57 12.25 -14.85 16.87
N LEU A 58 12.05 -13.60 17.31
CA LEU A 58 12.80 -12.45 16.79
C LEU A 58 14.29 -12.57 17.09
N ALA A 59 14.65 -13.00 18.31
CA ALA A 59 16.05 -13.25 18.66
C ALA A 59 16.69 -14.30 17.73
N SER A 60 16.00 -15.40 17.44
CA SER A 60 16.50 -16.43 16.52
C SER A 60 16.69 -15.90 15.09
N LEU A 61 15.75 -15.11 14.61
CA LEU A 61 15.76 -14.58 13.26
C LEU A 61 16.99 -13.70 12.98
N PHE A 62 17.40 -12.88 13.95
CA PHE A 62 18.54 -11.97 13.83
C PHE A 62 19.88 -12.55 14.34
N LEU A 63 19.90 -13.83 14.68
CA LEU A 63 21.15 -14.57 14.94
C LEU A 63 21.78 -15.10 13.64
N GLU A 64 20.98 -15.31 12.61
CA GLU A 64 21.48 -15.74 11.32
C GLU A 64 22.18 -14.56 10.61
N GLU A 65 23.37 -14.80 10.05
CA GLU A 65 24.08 -13.84 9.20
C GLU A 65 23.62 -14.02 7.75
N ASP A 66 23.67 -12.93 6.98
CA ASP A 66 23.33 -12.91 5.56
C ASP A 66 21.86 -13.29 5.22
N VAL A 67 20.97 -13.16 6.19
CA VAL A 67 19.54 -13.40 6.00
C VAL A 67 18.78 -12.07 5.94
N PHE A 68 17.89 -11.96 4.97
CA PHE A 68 16.93 -10.88 4.89
C PHE A 68 15.61 -11.33 5.51
N ALA A 69 15.26 -10.76 6.66
CA ALA A 69 14.13 -11.22 7.44
C ALA A 69 12.79 -10.70 6.92
N LEU A 70 11.77 -11.56 6.88
CA LEU A 70 10.38 -11.16 6.67
C LEU A 70 9.63 -11.32 7.99
N ILE A 71 9.10 -10.21 8.50
CA ILE A 71 8.45 -10.12 9.80
C ILE A 71 7.01 -9.66 9.59
N ASP A 72 6.07 -10.49 10.03
CA ASP A 72 4.64 -10.24 9.89
C ASP A 72 4.01 -10.02 11.25
N GLU A 73 3.42 -8.83 11.46
CA GLU A 73 2.70 -8.38 12.67
C GLU A 73 3.39 -8.73 14.00
N PRO A 74 4.66 -8.34 14.22
CA PRO A 74 5.42 -8.77 15.40
C PRO A 74 4.93 -8.17 16.73
N THR A 75 4.04 -7.19 16.67
CA THR A 75 3.50 -6.52 17.87
C THR A 75 2.08 -6.94 18.22
N ASP A 76 1.50 -7.88 17.47
CA ASP A 76 0.16 -8.39 17.77
C ASP A 76 0.14 -9.09 19.14
N HIS A 77 -0.91 -8.80 19.91
CA HIS A 77 -1.12 -9.38 21.24
C HIS A 77 -0.02 -9.08 22.27
N LEU A 78 0.84 -8.09 22.00
CA LEU A 78 1.82 -7.63 22.97
C LEU A 78 1.23 -6.55 23.89
N ASP A 79 1.61 -6.60 25.17
CA ASP A 79 1.39 -5.47 26.08
C ASP A 79 2.28 -4.27 25.71
N ALA A 80 2.07 -3.14 26.34
CA ALA A 80 2.79 -1.90 26.02
C ALA A 80 4.31 -2.02 26.25
N GLU A 81 4.72 -2.74 27.28
CA GLU A 81 6.14 -2.93 27.63
C GLU A 81 6.84 -3.85 26.61
N ALA A 82 6.24 -4.99 26.31
CA ALA A 82 6.77 -5.92 25.30
C ALA A 82 6.83 -5.26 23.91
N ARG A 83 5.81 -4.47 23.54
CA ARG A 83 5.78 -3.70 22.29
C ARG A 83 6.95 -2.71 22.25
N ALA A 84 7.16 -1.91 23.30
CA ALA A 84 8.26 -0.95 23.36
C ALA A 84 9.63 -1.64 23.22
N ALA A 85 9.81 -2.80 23.85
CA ALA A 85 11.04 -3.59 23.73
C ALA A 85 11.28 -4.09 22.29
N VAL A 86 10.22 -4.59 21.62
CA VAL A 86 10.30 -5.04 20.22
C VAL A 86 10.60 -3.87 19.27
N VAL A 87 9.95 -2.72 19.45
CA VAL A 87 10.22 -1.51 18.67
C VAL A 87 11.69 -1.08 18.81
N ALA A 88 12.18 -0.96 20.05
CA ALA A 88 13.57 -0.58 20.32
C ALA A 88 14.57 -1.58 19.71
N TYR A 89 14.24 -2.86 19.75
CA TYR A 89 15.04 -3.91 19.15
C TYR A 89 15.10 -3.79 17.63
N LEU A 90 13.95 -3.71 16.94
CA LEU A 90 13.87 -3.60 15.48
C LEU A 90 14.56 -2.34 14.95
N ARG A 91 14.46 -1.21 15.64
CA ARG A 91 15.22 0.01 15.30
C ARG A 91 16.73 -0.19 15.24
N SER A 92 17.26 -1.14 16.02
CA SER A 92 18.68 -1.47 16.04
C SER A 92 19.11 -2.44 14.93
N LYS A 93 18.15 -3.01 14.20
CA LYS A 93 18.39 -4.05 13.19
C LYS A 93 18.29 -3.48 11.76
N ARG A 94 18.81 -4.24 10.80
CA ARG A 94 18.76 -3.94 9.38
C ARG A 94 18.52 -5.22 8.57
N GLY A 95 18.15 -5.08 7.30
CA GLY A 95 17.97 -6.22 6.41
C GLY A 95 16.67 -7.00 6.70
N PHE A 96 15.54 -6.27 6.85
CA PHE A 96 14.25 -6.90 7.03
C PHE A 96 13.13 -6.18 6.27
N ILE A 97 12.05 -6.90 5.97
CA ILE A 97 10.75 -6.36 5.57
C ILE A 97 9.80 -6.57 6.74
N LEU A 98 9.12 -5.50 7.12
CA LEU A 98 8.14 -5.49 8.19
C LEU A 98 6.75 -5.28 7.59
N VAL A 99 5.82 -6.20 7.86
CA VAL A 99 4.40 -6.04 7.59
C VAL A 99 3.71 -5.72 8.90
N SER A 100 3.02 -4.60 8.99
CA SER A 100 2.25 -4.22 10.18
C SER A 100 1.17 -3.21 9.87
N HIS A 101 0.10 -3.25 10.66
CA HIS A 101 -0.93 -2.21 10.73
C HIS A 101 -0.65 -1.15 11.80
N ASP A 102 0.38 -1.34 12.64
CA ASP A 102 0.82 -0.39 13.65
C ASP A 102 1.66 0.72 13.03
N ARG A 103 1.03 1.88 12.81
CA ARG A 103 1.66 3.06 12.20
C ARG A 103 2.86 3.57 12.99
N THR A 104 2.79 3.49 14.32
CA THR A 104 3.88 3.95 15.21
C THR A 104 5.11 3.06 15.04
N LEU A 105 4.91 1.75 15.00
CA LEU A 105 5.97 0.78 14.74
C LEU A 105 6.63 1.04 13.37
N LEU A 106 5.82 1.25 12.32
CA LEU A 106 6.33 1.54 10.98
C LEU A 106 7.09 2.88 10.94
N ASP A 107 6.59 3.93 11.62
CA ASP A 107 7.29 5.22 11.67
C ASP A 107 8.64 5.14 12.40
N ASP A 108 8.73 4.30 13.40
CA ASP A 108 9.94 4.17 14.23
C ASP A 108 10.99 3.23 13.66
N CYS A 109 10.59 2.22 12.88
CA CYS A 109 11.47 1.09 12.52
C CYS A 109 11.87 1.03 11.05
N VAL A 110 11.14 1.70 10.13
CA VAL A 110 11.40 1.56 8.70
C VAL A 110 11.91 2.86 8.06
N ASP A 111 12.70 2.71 7.01
CA ASP A 111 13.27 3.80 6.20
C ASP A 111 12.76 3.78 4.75
N HIS A 112 12.02 2.75 4.37
CA HIS A 112 11.35 2.60 3.08
C HIS A 112 9.97 1.98 3.25
N ILE A 113 9.03 2.38 2.41
CA ILE A 113 7.69 1.79 2.33
C ILE A 113 7.54 1.08 0.98
N LEU A 114 7.15 -0.19 1.04
CA LEU A 114 6.77 -1.00 -0.10
C LEU A 114 5.24 -1.09 -0.17
N ALA A 115 4.63 -0.33 -1.07
CA ALA A 115 3.18 -0.32 -1.25
C ALA A 115 2.77 -1.27 -2.37
N LEU A 116 1.88 -2.22 -2.07
CA LEU A 116 1.31 -3.15 -3.04
C LEU A 116 -0.02 -2.60 -3.55
N ASN A 117 -0.03 -2.12 -4.79
CA ASN A 117 -1.20 -1.58 -5.45
C ASN A 117 -1.72 -2.55 -6.52
N ARG A 118 -2.96 -2.36 -6.98
CA ARG A 118 -3.51 -3.16 -8.11
C ARG A 118 -2.72 -2.99 -9.40
N SER A 119 -2.11 -1.84 -9.60
CA SER A 119 -1.33 -1.49 -10.80
C SER A 119 0.14 -1.90 -10.70
N GLY A 120 0.63 -2.29 -9.51
CA GLY A 120 2.04 -2.68 -9.33
C GLY A 120 2.54 -2.46 -7.91
N VAL A 121 3.86 -2.55 -7.79
CA VAL A 121 4.60 -2.38 -6.54
C VAL A 121 5.31 -1.04 -6.59
N GLU A 122 5.14 -0.23 -5.56
CA GLU A 122 5.75 1.08 -5.42
C GLU A 122 6.69 1.08 -4.20
N LEU A 123 7.94 1.47 -4.42
CA LEU A 123 8.93 1.64 -3.35
C LEU A 123 9.21 3.12 -3.14
N GLN A 124 8.94 3.60 -1.93
CA GLN A 124 9.18 4.99 -1.54
C GLN A 124 10.11 5.04 -0.34
N LYS A 125 11.11 5.92 -0.40
CA LYS A 125 12.00 6.23 0.73
C LYS A 125 11.26 7.08 1.76
N GLY A 126 11.40 6.72 3.03
CA GLY A 126 10.79 7.41 4.16
C GLY A 126 10.02 6.44 5.05
N ASN A 127 9.43 6.98 6.12
CA ASN A 127 8.58 6.26 7.05
C ASN A 127 7.10 6.28 6.62
N PHE A 128 6.23 5.60 7.37
CA PHE A 128 4.81 5.50 7.05
C PHE A 128 4.12 6.87 6.97
N SER A 129 4.37 7.76 7.92
CA SER A 129 3.75 9.10 7.94
C SER A 129 4.15 9.94 6.73
N SER A 130 5.40 9.86 6.26
CA SER A 130 5.83 10.57 5.06
C SER A 130 5.20 10.01 3.79
N TRP A 131 5.13 8.69 3.68
CA TRP A 131 4.47 8.00 2.57
C TRP A 131 2.97 8.32 2.54
N PHE A 132 2.28 8.24 3.68
CA PHE A 132 0.85 8.50 3.79
C PHE A 132 0.50 9.93 3.36
N ARG A 133 1.28 10.92 3.81
CA ARG A 133 1.10 12.32 3.40
C ARG A 133 1.26 12.51 1.89
N ASN A 134 2.29 11.88 1.30
CA ASN A 134 2.50 11.95 -0.14
C ASN A 134 1.34 11.31 -0.91
N ARG A 135 0.83 10.18 -0.41
CA ARG A 135 -0.33 9.49 -0.98
C ARG A 135 -1.60 10.35 -0.93
N GLU A 136 -1.87 10.99 0.21
CA GLU A 136 -3.02 11.90 0.33
C GLU A 136 -2.94 13.08 -0.65
N LEU A 137 -1.74 13.64 -0.84
CA LEU A 137 -1.52 14.71 -1.83
C LEU A 137 -1.77 14.22 -3.26
N GLN A 138 -1.28 13.04 -3.63
CA GLN A 138 -1.51 12.43 -4.94
C GLN A 138 -3.00 12.14 -5.18
N ASP A 139 -3.66 11.50 -4.22
CA ASP A 139 -5.09 11.20 -4.29
C ASP A 139 -5.93 12.50 -4.41
N GLY A 140 -5.52 13.58 -3.75
CA GLY A 140 -6.13 14.91 -3.87
C GLY A 140 -5.99 15.47 -5.30
N MET A 141 -4.78 15.45 -5.84
CA MET A 141 -4.51 15.92 -7.21
C MET A 141 -5.26 15.11 -8.26
N GLU A 142 -5.33 13.79 -8.12
CA GLU A 142 -6.09 12.91 -9.02
C GLU A 142 -7.59 13.22 -8.98
N ARG A 143 -8.16 13.46 -7.80
CA ARG A 143 -9.57 13.85 -7.66
C ARG A 143 -9.85 15.17 -8.35
N ASP A 144 -9.01 16.19 -8.12
CA ASP A 144 -9.15 17.50 -8.75
C ASP A 144 -9.04 17.42 -10.27
N LEU A 145 -8.14 16.57 -10.78
CA LEU A 145 -7.99 16.34 -12.21
C LEU A 145 -9.23 15.66 -12.80
N ASN A 146 -9.71 14.61 -12.14
CA ASN A 146 -10.91 13.88 -12.56
C ASN A 146 -12.15 14.81 -12.60
N GLU A 147 -12.34 15.64 -11.57
CA GLU A 147 -13.42 16.62 -11.56
C GLU A 147 -13.31 17.63 -12.72
N LYS A 148 -12.10 18.09 -13.05
CA LYS A 148 -11.89 18.99 -14.20
C LYS A 148 -12.23 18.29 -15.50
N LEU A 149 -11.79 17.05 -15.68
CA LEU A 149 -12.09 16.26 -16.87
C LEU A 149 -13.60 15.99 -17.01
N GLU A 150 -14.27 15.64 -15.93
CA GLU A 150 -15.73 15.44 -15.95
C GLU A 150 -16.50 16.71 -16.34
N ARG A 151 -16.09 17.87 -15.79
CA ARG A 151 -16.68 19.17 -16.17
C ARG A 151 -16.43 19.50 -17.65
N GLU A 152 -15.25 19.18 -18.17
CA GLU A 152 -14.94 19.40 -19.58
C GLU A 152 -15.75 18.47 -20.48
N ILE A 153 -15.84 17.18 -20.16
CA ILE A 153 -16.69 16.21 -20.86
C ILE A 153 -18.15 16.65 -20.84
N GLY A 154 -18.66 17.15 -19.71
CA GLY A 154 -20.00 17.71 -19.59
C GLY A 154 -20.23 18.89 -20.56
N ARG A 155 -19.31 19.86 -20.58
CA ARG A 155 -19.37 21.01 -21.50
C ARG A 155 -19.33 20.59 -22.96
N MET A 156 -18.48 19.63 -23.33
CA MET A 156 -18.41 19.10 -24.69
C MET A 156 -19.70 18.40 -25.08
N LYS A 157 -20.31 17.63 -24.18
CA LYS A 157 -21.59 16.96 -24.39
C LYS A 157 -22.71 17.95 -24.64
N GLU A 158 -22.85 19.01 -23.82
CA GLU A 158 -23.84 20.05 -24.02
C GLU A 158 -23.61 20.81 -25.32
N ALA A 159 -22.37 21.15 -25.66
CA ALA A 159 -22.04 21.82 -26.91
C ALA A 159 -22.39 20.95 -28.13
N SER A 160 -22.12 19.64 -28.06
CA SER A 160 -22.50 18.70 -29.12
C SER A 160 -24.01 18.60 -29.28
N GLN A 161 -24.77 18.47 -28.17
CA GLN A 161 -26.23 18.44 -28.20
C GLN A 161 -26.82 19.72 -28.79
N ARG A 162 -26.41 20.91 -28.33
CA ARG A 162 -26.87 22.20 -28.87
C ARG A 162 -26.59 22.34 -30.39
N THR A 163 -25.41 21.84 -30.82
CA THR A 163 -25.04 21.87 -32.23
C THR A 163 -25.88 20.92 -33.07
N ALA A 164 -26.20 19.74 -32.55
CA ALA A 164 -27.10 18.77 -33.19
C ALA A 164 -28.53 19.31 -33.31
N GLU A 165 -29.09 19.81 -32.20
CA GLU A 165 -30.45 20.42 -32.19
C GLU A 165 -30.57 21.61 -33.17
N TRP A 166 -29.51 22.44 -33.21
CA TRP A 166 -29.47 23.53 -34.16
C TRP A 166 -29.43 23.02 -35.62
N SER A 167 -28.62 21.99 -35.90
CA SER A 167 -28.56 21.35 -37.21
C SER A 167 -29.94 20.82 -37.65
N ASP A 168 -30.63 20.11 -36.75
CA ASP A 168 -31.97 19.57 -36.98
C ASP A 168 -33.01 20.68 -37.23
N ARG A 169 -32.91 21.77 -36.48
CA ARG A 169 -33.79 22.94 -36.66
C ARG A 169 -33.59 23.60 -38.04
N VAL A 170 -32.32 23.74 -38.44
CA VAL A 170 -31.98 24.26 -39.78
C VAL A 170 -32.46 23.31 -40.89
N GLU A 171 -32.33 22.00 -40.70
CA GLU A 171 -32.82 21.00 -41.67
C GLU A 171 -34.34 21.04 -41.82
N ARG A 172 -35.09 21.18 -40.71
CA ARG A 172 -36.57 21.34 -40.75
C ARG A 172 -36.98 22.62 -41.46
N SER A 173 -36.22 23.69 -41.35
CA SER A 173 -36.51 24.95 -42.06
C SER A 173 -36.34 24.88 -43.58
N LYS A 174 -35.68 23.82 -44.08
CA LYS A 174 -35.55 23.55 -45.55
C LYS A 174 -36.88 23.44 -46.29
N ARG A 175 -37.96 23.00 -45.59
CA ARG A 175 -39.27 22.76 -46.24
C ARG A 175 -39.93 24.02 -46.79
N GLY A 176 -39.47 25.22 -46.38
CA GLY A 176 -40.02 26.52 -46.85
C GLY A 176 -38.99 27.42 -47.50
N ALA A 177 -37.74 27.01 -47.67
CA ALA A 177 -36.69 27.90 -48.18
C ALA A 177 -36.60 27.94 -49.72
N LEU A 178 -36.42 29.12 -50.26
CA LEU A 178 -36.18 29.36 -51.68
C LEU A 178 -34.84 28.82 -52.19
N ASP A 179 -33.81 28.77 -51.31
CA ASP A 179 -32.50 28.18 -51.57
C ASP A 179 -32.21 26.97 -50.66
N LYS A 180 -32.65 25.81 -51.12
CA LYS A 180 -32.46 24.52 -50.40
C LYS A 180 -31.00 24.07 -50.31
N GLY A 181 -30.15 24.51 -51.27
CA GLY A 181 -28.72 24.15 -51.30
C GLY A 181 -27.93 24.80 -50.20
N PHE A 182 -28.13 26.10 -49.97
CA PHE A 182 -27.45 26.86 -48.91
C PHE A 182 -27.82 26.39 -47.52
N VAL A 183 -29.10 26.12 -47.26
CA VAL A 183 -29.58 25.62 -45.97
C VAL A 183 -29.00 24.21 -45.68
N GLY A 184 -28.96 23.33 -46.70
CA GLY A 184 -28.37 22.02 -46.56
C GLY A 184 -26.88 22.03 -46.29
N HIS A 185 -26.12 22.90 -46.94
CA HIS A 185 -24.70 23.05 -46.70
C HIS A 185 -24.42 23.53 -45.26
N LYS A 186 -25.20 24.47 -44.75
CA LYS A 186 -25.10 25.00 -43.39
C LYS A 186 -25.42 23.94 -42.35
N ALA A 187 -26.45 23.12 -42.55
CA ALA A 187 -26.80 22.00 -41.68
C ALA A 187 -25.70 20.93 -41.66
N ALA A 188 -25.17 20.54 -42.83
CA ALA A 188 -24.08 19.56 -42.94
C ALA A 188 -22.79 20.02 -42.22
N LYS A 189 -22.44 21.32 -42.35
CA LYS A 189 -21.29 21.89 -41.64
C LYS A 189 -21.43 21.82 -40.12
N MET A 190 -22.63 22.01 -39.58
CA MET A 190 -22.91 21.96 -38.16
C MET A 190 -22.94 20.52 -37.65
N MET A 191 -23.48 19.57 -38.41
CA MET A 191 -23.43 18.14 -38.07
C MET A 191 -21.98 17.63 -38.02
N LYS A 192 -21.13 18.05 -38.96
CA LYS A 192 -19.70 17.74 -38.94
C LYS A 192 -19.03 18.29 -37.66
N ARG A 193 -19.41 19.48 -37.21
CA ARG A 193 -18.88 20.10 -35.97
C ARG A 193 -19.34 19.35 -34.74
N SER A 194 -20.59 18.90 -34.66
CA SER A 194 -21.12 18.08 -33.59
C SER A 194 -20.37 16.74 -33.49
N LYS A 195 -20.18 16.03 -34.62
CA LYS A 195 -19.41 14.76 -34.66
C LYS A 195 -17.95 14.92 -34.20
N ASN A 196 -17.31 16.03 -34.58
CA ASN A 196 -15.95 16.31 -34.11
C ASN A 196 -15.89 16.55 -32.58
N LEU A 197 -16.89 17.22 -31.99
CA LEU A 197 -16.99 17.39 -30.55
C LEU A 197 -17.23 16.06 -29.84
N GLU A 198 -18.03 15.20 -30.45
CA GLU A 198 -18.30 13.84 -29.92
C GLU A 198 -17.06 12.92 -29.96
N SER A 199 -16.28 12.96 -31.05
CA SER A 199 -15.01 12.28 -31.16
C SER A 199 -14.00 12.73 -30.10
N ARG A 200 -13.90 14.04 -29.86
CA ARG A 200 -13.03 14.60 -28.81
C ARG A 200 -13.46 14.15 -27.44
N ARG A 201 -14.76 14.04 -27.18
CA ARG A 201 -15.30 13.52 -25.91
C ARG A 201 -14.92 12.04 -25.67
N GLN A 202 -14.93 11.23 -26.75
CA GLN A 202 -14.56 9.81 -26.65
C GLN A 202 -13.05 9.60 -26.45
N ALA A 203 -12.23 10.57 -26.79
CA ALA A 203 -10.78 10.55 -26.68
C ALA A 203 -10.25 11.16 -25.36
N ALA A 204 -11.10 11.86 -24.59
CA ALA A 204 -10.81 12.46 -23.29
C ALA A 204 -11.26 11.55 -22.15
#